data_deeb4075a32df671514ff20bd529e089
#
_entry.id   deeb4075a32df671514ff20bd529e089
#
_cell.length_a   1.000
_cell.length_b   1.000
_cell.length_c   1.000
_cell.angle_alpha   90.00
_cell.angle_beta   90.00
_cell.angle_gamma   90.00
#
_symmetry.space_group_name_H-M   'P 1'
#
loop_
_entity.id
_entity.type
_entity.pdbx_description
1 polymer ?
#
loop_
_entity_poly.entity_id
_entity_poly.type
_entity_poly.pdbx_seq_one_letter_code
_entity_poly.pdbx_strand_id
1 'polypeptide(L)'
;MTQEKHTPEETPRKSGKPVITYIMILFIAAFLLMALSFAMHQRSNQQAMGELESSFITTVKDMQADQDRLLELQDKLSDTENHLQDTQENLDETEAALEKAEALFVAQQQLYCLQQEYASGDYAGCKTIIEQMEASGADDLLSPTPISTDSGSVTAPFVRFQQLKAAVLDKLAEAEANTAAE
;
A
#
# COMPACT_ATOMS: atom_id res chain seq x y z
N MET A 1 -43.54 -40.03 47.81
CA MET A 1 -42.14 -39.73 47.59
C MET A 1 -41.95 -39.61 46.08
N THR A 2 -42.09 -38.41 45.56
CA THR A 2 -41.98 -38.09 44.10
C THR A 2 -40.68 -37.38 43.88
N GLN A 3 -39.79 -38.00 43.14
CA GLN A 3 -38.53 -37.36 42.75
C GLN A 3 -38.76 -36.49 41.51
N GLU A 4 -38.50 -35.24 41.67
CA GLU A 4 -38.42 -34.22 40.61
C GLU A 4 -37.09 -34.33 39.90
N LYS A 5 -37.13 -34.64 38.59
CA LYS A 5 -35.96 -34.73 37.73
C LYS A 5 -35.66 -33.39 37.14
N HIS A 6 -34.61 -32.72 37.62
CA HIS A 6 -34.09 -31.48 37.11
C HIS A 6 -33.43 -31.72 35.75
N THR A 7 -33.96 -31.10 34.71
CA THR A 7 -33.32 -31.04 33.38
C THR A 7 -32.54 -29.75 33.32
N PRO A 8 -31.26 -29.75 32.93
CA PRO A 8 -30.51 -28.53 32.72
C PRO A 8 -30.90 -27.85 31.40
N GLU A 9 -31.22 -26.62 31.52
CA GLU A 9 -31.53 -25.71 30.44
C GLU A 9 -30.28 -25.42 29.61
N GLU A 10 -30.23 -25.90 28.37
CA GLU A 10 -29.19 -25.56 27.41
C GLU A 10 -29.43 -24.15 26.89
N THR A 11 -28.54 -23.23 27.25
CA THR A 11 -28.46 -21.90 26.67
C THR A 11 -27.92 -21.97 25.24
N PRO A 12 -28.58 -21.40 24.24
CA PRO A 12 -28.07 -21.41 22.88
C PRO A 12 -26.88 -20.44 22.75
N ARG A 13 -25.73 -21.01 22.38
CA ARG A 13 -24.51 -20.25 21.99
C ARG A 13 -24.82 -19.34 20.81
N LYS A 14 -24.74 -18.05 21.03
CA LYS A 14 -24.74 -17.02 19.97
C LYS A 14 -23.47 -17.19 19.13
N SER A 15 -23.58 -17.88 18.00
CA SER A 15 -22.56 -17.92 16.96
C SER A 15 -22.63 -16.63 16.15
N GLY A 16 -21.57 -15.84 16.25
CA GLY A 16 -21.43 -14.56 15.54
C GLY A 16 -21.13 -14.75 14.06
N LYS A 17 -22.09 -14.42 13.22
CA LYS A 17 -21.88 -13.94 11.85
C LYS A 17 -23.06 -13.06 11.42
N PRO A 18 -23.18 -11.80 11.90
CA PRO A 18 -24.32 -10.96 11.57
C PRO A 18 -24.42 -10.57 10.10
N VAL A 19 -23.31 -10.58 9.35
CA VAL A 19 -23.27 -10.15 7.94
C VAL A 19 -23.93 -11.16 7.01
N ILE A 20 -23.67 -12.45 7.20
CA ILE A 20 -24.25 -13.51 6.34
C ILE A 20 -25.75 -13.65 6.59
N THR A 21 -26.19 -13.50 7.85
CA THR A 21 -27.62 -13.53 8.19
C THR A 21 -28.36 -12.33 7.62
N TYR A 22 -27.72 -11.16 7.56
CA TYR A 22 -28.31 -9.96 6.96
C TYR A 22 -28.48 -10.09 5.44
N ILE A 23 -27.50 -10.65 4.75
CA ILE A 23 -27.56 -10.95 3.32
C ILE A 23 -28.64 -12.02 3.02
N MET A 24 -28.76 -13.05 3.86
CA MET A 24 -29.82 -14.06 3.71
C MET A 24 -31.22 -13.48 3.93
N ILE A 25 -31.41 -12.63 4.93
CA ILE A 25 -32.69 -11.97 5.17
C ILE A 25 -33.06 -11.04 4.02
N LEU A 26 -32.09 -10.31 3.47
CA LEU A 26 -32.28 -9.43 2.31
C LEU A 26 -32.61 -10.24 1.03
N PHE A 27 -31.99 -11.40 0.87
CA PHE A 27 -32.29 -12.33 -0.23
C PHE A 27 -33.68 -12.97 -0.11
N ILE A 28 -34.08 -13.35 1.12
CA ILE A 28 -35.41 -13.90 1.39
C ILE A 28 -36.49 -12.82 1.20
N ALA A 29 -36.24 -11.60 1.62
CA ALA A 29 -37.18 -10.47 1.42
C ALA A 29 -37.32 -10.12 -0.08
N ALA A 30 -36.24 -10.13 -0.86
CA ALA A 30 -36.29 -9.94 -2.31
C ALA A 30 -37.06 -11.08 -3.02
N PHE A 31 -36.88 -12.32 -2.55
CA PHE A 31 -37.59 -13.49 -3.08
C PHE A 31 -39.09 -13.46 -2.76
N LEU A 32 -39.48 -13.04 -1.54
CA LEU A 32 -40.86 -12.87 -1.14
C LEU A 32 -41.55 -11.73 -1.90
N LEU A 33 -40.84 -10.62 -2.17
CA LEU A 33 -41.34 -9.53 -3.01
C LEU A 33 -41.54 -9.98 -4.47
N MET A 34 -40.63 -10.80 -4.98
CA MET A 34 -40.74 -11.39 -6.31
C MET A 34 -41.91 -12.39 -6.39
N ALA A 35 -42.12 -13.23 -5.35
CA ALA A 35 -43.24 -14.18 -5.27
C ALA A 35 -44.60 -13.48 -5.13
N LEU A 36 -44.67 -12.39 -4.37
CA LEU A 36 -45.88 -11.56 -4.25
C LEU A 36 -46.22 -10.84 -5.56
N SER A 37 -45.23 -10.33 -6.29
CA SER A 37 -45.44 -9.74 -7.61
C SER A 37 -45.96 -10.77 -8.62
N PHE A 38 -45.45 -12.00 -8.57
CA PHE A 38 -45.91 -13.11 -9.40
C PHE A 38 -47.37 -13.54 -9.07
N ALA A 39 -47.74 -13.63 -7.79
CA ALA A 39 -49.10 -13.98 -7.33
C ALA A 39 -50.15 -12.91 -7.69
N MET A 40 -49.78 -11.63 -7.69
CA MET A 40 -50.66 -10.54 -8.15
C MET A 40 -50.89 -10.58 -9.67
N HIS A 41 -49.88 -10.93 -10.47
CA HIS A 41 -50.01 -11.06 -11.90
C HIS A 41 -50.88 -12.24 -12.33
N GLN A 42 -50.89 -13.33 -11.55
CA GLN A 42 -51.70 -14.52 -11.85
C GLN A 42 -53.21 -14.28 -11.69
N ARG A 43 -53.61 -13.34 -10.85
CA ARG A 43 -55.02 -12.96 -10.69
C ARG A 43 -55.56 -12.02 -11.74
N SER A 44 -54.70 -11.26 -12.40
CA SER A 44 -55.11 -10.30 -13.45
C SER A 44 -55.25 -10.99 -14.84
N ASN A 45 -54.87 -12.24 -14.95
CA ASN A 45 -54.66 -12.90 -16.23
C ASN A 45 -55.89 -13.50 -16.89
N GLN A 46 -57.11 -13.26 -16.36
CA GLN A 46 -58.33 -13.76 -17.02
C GLN A 46 -59.03 -12.77 -17.97
N GLN A 47 -58.51 -11.55 -18.10
CA GLN A 47 -59.15 -10.53 -18.94
C GLN A 47 -58.28 -9.93 -20.06
N ALA A 48 -57.04 -10.35 -20.19
CA ALA A 48 -56.14 -9.61 -21.08
C ALA A 48 -55.27 -10.49 -21.99
N MET A 49 -55.87 -11.24 -22.87
CA MET A 49 -55.14 -11.96 -23.94
C MET A 49 -54.45 -10.99 -24.93
N GLY A 50 -54.92 -9.75 -25.03
CA GLY A 50 -54.32 -8.70 -25.86
C GLY A 50 -53.21 -7.89 -25.18
N GLU A 51 -53.22 -7.80 -23.83
CA GLU A 51 -52.17 -7.13 -23.07
C GLU A 51 -50.95 -8.03 -22.80
N LEU A 52 -51.11 -9.37 -22.92
CA LEU A 52 -50.02 -10.34 -22.72
C LEU A 52 -48.89 -10.16 -23.68
N GLU A 53 -49.15 -9.89 -24.95
CA GLU A 53 -48.15 -9.73 -25.99
C GLU A 53 -47.33 -8.43 -25.81
N SER A 54 -48.01 -7.32 -25.45
CA SER A 54 -47.32 -6.05 -25.17
C SER A 54 -46.55 -6.09 -23.85
N SER A 55 -47.10 -6.76 -22.82
CA SER A 55 -46.42 -6.94 -21.53
C SER A 55 -45.21 -7.86 -21.67
N PHE A 56 -45.29 -8.93 -22.44
CA PHE A 56 -44.17 -9.84 -22.69
C PHE A 56 -43.04 -9.14 -23.45
N ILE A 57 -43.37 -8.36 -24.50
CA ILE A 57 -42.38 -7.56 -25.24
C ILE A 57 -41.69 -6.53 -24.33
N THR A 58 -42.46 -5.90 -23.44
CA THR A 58 -41.91 -4.93 -22.47
C THR A 58 -40.98 -5.62 -21.45
N THR A 59 -41.40 -6.79 -20.93
CA THR A 59 -40.59 -7.54 -19.97
C THR A 59 -39.30 -8.07 -20.60
N VAL A 60 -39.36 -8.53 -21.86
CA VAL A 60 -38.14 -8.96 -22.58
C VAL A 60 -37.20 -7.76 -22.81
N LYS A 61 -37.75 -6.59 -23.18
CA LYS A 61 -36.94 -5.37 -23.30
C LYS A 61 -36.33 -4.92 -22.00
N ASP A 62 -37.08 -4.97 -20.91
CA ASP A 62 -36.58 -4.59 -19.57
C ASP A 62 -35.51 -5.58 -19.12
N MET A 63 -35.72 -6.88 -19.38
CA MET A 63 -34.71 -7.91 -19.05
C MET A 63 -33.43 -7.74 -19.88
N GLN A 64 -33.58 -7.35 -21.15
CA GLN A 64 -32.45 -7.06 -22.01
C GLN A 64 -31.69 -5.78 -21.53
N ALA A 65 -32.45 -4.74 -21.15
CA ALA A 65 -31.87 -3.53 -20.58
C ALA A 65 -31.18 -3.80 -19.23
N ASP A 66 -31.72 -4.69 -18.40
CA ASP A 66 -31.07 -5.10 -17.15
C ASP A 66 -29.81 -5.95 -17.40
N GLN A 67 -29.80 -6.82 -18.42
CA GLN A 67 -28.60 -7.51 -18.85
C GLN A 67 -27.52 -6.55 -19.34
N ASP A 68 -27.89 -5.56 -20.16
CA ASP A 68 -26.96 -4.55 -20.64
C ASP A 68 -26.36 -3.72 -19.47
N ARG A 69 -27.21 -3.38 -18.47
CA ARG A 69 -26.76 -2.73 -17.24
C ARG A 69 -25.81 -3.60 -16.41
N LEU A 70 -26.09 -4.90 -16.31
CA LEU A 70 -25.21 -5.81 -15.60
C LEU A 70 -23.84 -5.93 -16.29
N LEU A 71 -23.81 -5.98 -17.61
CA LEU A 71 -22.56 -5.96 -18.38
C LEU A 71 -21.79 -4.65 -18.18
N GLU A 72 -22.49 -3.51 -18.26
CA GLU A 72 -21.89 -2.19 -17.99
C GLU A 72 -21.33 -2.08 -16.58
N LEU A 73 -22.05 -2.62 -15.58
CA LEU A 73 -21.58 -2.65 -14.19
C LEU A 73 -20.37 -3.57 -14.01
N GLN A 74 -20.35 -4.70 -14.73
CA GLN A 74 -19.21 -5.62 -14.71
C GLN A 74 -17.97 -4.98 -15.32
N ASP A 75 -18.12 -4.27 -16.45
CA ASP A 75 -17.04 -3.54 -17.09
C ASP A 75 -16.50 -2.43 -16.16
N LYS A 76 -17.41 -1.65 -15.54
CA LYS A 76 -17.03 -0.62 -14.57
C LYS A 76 -16.33 -1.20 -13.34
N LEU A 77 -16.75 -2.37 -12.89
CA LEU A 77 -16.12 -3.06 -11.77
C LEU A 77 -14.68 -3.47 -12.16
N SER A 78 -14.52 -4.06 -13.35
CA SER A 78 -13.20 -4.44 -13.87
C SER A 78 -12.28 -3.22 -14.05
N ASP A 79 -12.81 -2.12 -14.58
CA ASP A 79 -12.05 -0.86 -14.72
C ASP A 79 -11.64 -0.30 -13.36
N THR A 80 -12.54 -0.38 -12.37
CA THR A 80 -12.25 0.09 -11.01
C THR A 80 -11.19 -0.78 -10.34
N GLU A 81 -11.26 -2.10 -10.52
CA GLU A 81 -10.24 -3.04 -10.01
C GLU A 81 -8.87 -2.76 -10.64
N ASN A 82 -8.81 -2.55 -11.95
CA ASN A 82 -7.58 -2.18 -12.63
C ASN A 82 -7.01 -0.83 -12.11
N HIS A 83 -7.88 0.18 -11.97
CA HIS A 83 -7.48 1.46 -11.40
C HIS A 83 -6.98 1.37 -9.96
N LEU A 84 -7.57 0.47 -9.18
CA LEU A 84 -7.16 0.22 -7.80
C LEU A 84 -5.77 -0.43 -7.77
N GLN A 85 -5.54 -1.39 -8.65
CA GLN A 85 -4.24 -2.04 -8.80
C GLN A 85 -3.17 -1.03 -9.26
N ASP A 86 -3.45 -0.24 -10.30
CA ASP A 86 -2.52 0.79 -10.79
C ASP A 86 -2.19 1.82 -9.69
N THR A 87 -3.20 2.18 -8.89
CA THR A 87 -3.01 3.13 -7.78
C THR A 87 -2.14 2.52 -6.68
N GLN A 88 -2.33 1.23 -6.38
CA GLN A 88 -1.50 0.52 -5.41
C GLN A 88 -0.06 0.41 -5.89
N GLU A 89 0.17 0.05 -7.16
CA GLU A 89 1.51 -0.01 -7.75
C GLU A 89 2.22 1.36 -7.70
N ASN A 90 1.49 2.44 -8.06
CA ASN A 90 2.02 3.81 -7.95
C ASN A 90 2.34 4.21 -6.51
N LEU A 91 1.55 3.75 -5.53
CA LEU A 91 1.78 4.00 -4.12
C LEU A 91 3.06 3.28 -3.65
N ASP A 92 3.21 2.01 -3.99
CA ASP A 92 4.39 1.21 -3.66
C ASP A 92 5.66 1.80 -4.31
N GLU A 93 5.58 2.27 -5.56
CA GLU A 93 6.67 2.97 -6.24
C GLU A 93 7.05 4.30 -5.56
N THR A 94 6.04 5.08 -5.15
CA THR A 94 6.28 6.36 -4.47
C THR A 94 6.84 6.17 -3.07
N GLU A 95 6.39 5.15 -2.33
CA GLU A 95 6.96 4.78 -1.03
C GLU A 95 8.43 4.35 -1.18
N ALA A 96 8.74 3.49 -2.15
CA ALA A 96 10.11 3.08 -2.42
C ALA A 96 11.01 4.25 -2.87
N ALA A 97 10.47 5.19 -3.64
CA ALA A 97 11.20 6.39 -4.04
C ALA A 97 11.44 7.34 -2.85
N LEU A 98 10.47 7.47 -1.96
CA LEU A 98 10.59 8.26 -0.73
C LEU A 98 11.66 7.67 0.19
N GLU A 99 11.62 6.36 0.44
CA GLU A 99 12.62 5.67 1.26
C GLU A 99 14.04 5.87 0.72
N LYS A 100 14.22 5.74 -0.60
CA LYS A 100 15.51 6.03 -1.24
C LYS A 100 15.94 7.48 -1.10
N ALA A 101 15.01 8.42 -1.23
CA ALA A 101 15.30 9.84 -1.08
C ALA A 101 15.69 10.19 0.36
N GLU A 102 15.01 9.61 1.35
CA GLU A 102 15.35 9.76 2.77
C GLU A 102 16.72 9.17 3.10
N ALA A 103 17.01 7.96 2.62
CA ALA A 103 18.31 7.33 2.80
C ALA A 103 19.45 8.14 2.16
N LEU A 104 19.24 8.66 0.95
CA LEU A 104 20.18 9.55 0.27
C LEU A 104 20.38 10.85 1.07
N PHE A 105 19.31 11.44 1.59
CA PHE A 105 19.41 12.65 2.42
C PHE A 105 20.25 12.40 3.67
N VAL A 106 20.05 11.28 4.36
CA VAL A 106 20.85 10.88 5.52
C VAL A 106 22.32 10.68 5.13
N ALA A 107 22.61 10.02 4.01
CA ALA A 107 23.97 9.85 3.51
C ALA A 107 24.67 11.18 3.21
N GLN A 108 23.96 12.13 2.59
CA GLN A 108 24.49 13.47 2.33
C GLN A 108 24.73 14.26 3.63
N GLN A 109 23.85 14.13 4.61
CA GLN A 109 24.00 14.76 5.92
C GLN A 109 25.22 14.20 6.66
N GLN A 110 25.44 12.89 6.63
CA GLN A 110 26.63 12.25 7.20
C GLN A 110 27.91 12.72 6.50
N LEU A 111 27.90 12.82 5.16
CA LEU A 111 29.03 13.38 4.42
C LEU A 111 29.34 14.83 4.82
N TYR A 112 28.29 15.63 5.04
CA TYR A 112 28.47 17.01 5.54
C TYR A 112 29.07 17.05 6.95
N CYS A 113 28.59 16.21 7.86
CA CYS A 113 29.17 16.07 9.20
C CYS A 113 30.65 15.64 9.11
N LEU A 114 30.98 14.66 8.27
CA LEU A 114 32.35 14.22 8.02
C LEU A 114 33.25 15.38 7.56
N GLN A 115 32.75 16.24 6.66
CA GLN A 115 33.48 17.43 6.22
C GLN A 115 33.74 18.43 7.36
N GLN A 116 32.75 18.62 8.25
CA GLN A 116 32.89 19.51 9.40
C GLN A 116 33.88 18.98 10.43
N GLU A 117 33.79 17.69 10.76
CA GLU A 117 34.74 17.07 11.71
C GLU A 117 36.16 17.07 11.15
N TYR A 118 36.33 16.82 9.85
CA TYR A 118 37.62 16.93 9.19
C TYR A 118 38.17 18.37 9.25
N ALA A 119 37.34 19.38 9.03
CA ALA A 119 37.74 20.78 9.09
C ALA A 119 38.07 21.23 10.51
N SER A 120 37.46 20.63 11.53
CA SER A 120 37.78 20.89 12.94
C SER A 120 39.04 20.16 13.45
N GLY A 121 39.53 19.16 12.65
CA GLY A 121 40.66 18.34 13.03
C GLY A 121 40.34 17.15 13.93
N ASP A 122 39.04 16.85 14.13
CA ASP A 122 38.62 15.64 14.88
C ASP A 122 38.63 14.39 13.94
N TYR A 123 39.81 13.83 13.74
CA TYR A 123 40.00 12.64 12.92
C TYR A 123 39.41 11.37 13.54
N ALA A 124 39.27 11.33 14.89
CA ALA A 124 38.63 10.20 15.55
C ALA A 124 37.11 10.21 15.32
N GLY A 125 36.48 11.37 15.41
CA GLY A 125 35.08 11.57 15.00
C GLY A 125 34.85 11.26 13.55
N CYS A 126 35.75 11.69 12.65
CA CYS A 126 35.69 11.34 11.23
C CYS A 126 35.71 9.82 10.99
N LYS A 127 36.59 9.08 11.67
CA LYS A 127 36.67 7.62 11.54
C LYS A 127 35.34 6.96 11.94
N THR A 128 34.75 7.41 13.04
CA THR A 128 33.45 6.88 13.49
C THR A 128 32.34 7.10 12.46
N ILE A 129 32.27 8.29 11.85
CA ILE A 129 31.29 8.59 10.79
C ILE A 129 31.52 7.73 9.55
N ILE A 130 32.78 7.56 9.13
CA ILE A 130 33.12 6.70 7.97
C ILE A 130 32.68 5.26 8.22
N GLU A 131 33.01 4.70 9.40
CA GLU A 131 32.62 3.34 9.77
C GLU A 131 31.08 3.17 9.82
N GLN A 132 30.35 4.18 10.31
CA GLN A 132 28.89 4.17 10.30
C GLN A 132 28.31 4.21 8.87
N MET A 133 28.85 5.05 8.01
CA MET A 133 28.40 5.15 6.61
C MET A 133 28.63 3.83 5.86
N GLU A 134 29.81 3.21 6.02
CA GLU A 134 30.13 1.92 5.39
C GLU A 134 29.29 0.78 5.97
N ALA A 135 29.07 0.74 7.28
CA ALA A 135 28.24 -0.29 7.92
C ALA A 135 26.76 -0.21 7.52
N SER A 136 26.28 1.00 7.24
CA SER A 136 24.88 1.21 6.79
C SER A 136 24.70 1.17 5.27
N GLY A 137 25.79 1.13 4.49
CA GLY A 137 25.74 1.24 3.03
C GLY A 137 25.38 2.66 2.53
N ALA A 138 25.48 3.67 3.41
CA ALA A 138 25.16 5.05 3.05
C ALA A 138 26.14 5.66 2.05
N ASP A 139 27.37 5.19 2.02
CA ASP A 139 28.39 5.58 1.06
C ASP A 139 28.04 5.16 -0.37
N ASP A 140 27.43 3.98 -0.55
CA ASP A 140 26.97 3.47 -1.86
C ASP A 140 25.78 4.28 -2.43
N LEU A 141 25.04 4.98 -1.58
CA LEU A 141 23.95 5.86 -2.00
C LEU A 141 24.45 7.21 -2.54
N LEU A 142 25.68 7.58 -2.26
CA LEU A 142 26.25 8.84 -2.74
C LEU A 142 26.47 8.81 -4.24
N SER A 143 26.03 9.89 -4.92
CA SER A 143 26.18 9.99 -6.37
C SER A 143 27.67 9.99 -6.79
N PRO A 144 28.08 9.12 -7.72
CA PRO A 144 29.42 9.15 -8.31
C PRO A 144 29.60 10.24 -9.38
N THR A 145 28.49 10.88 -9.80
CA THR A 145 28.54 11.90 -10.84
C THR A 145 28.70 13.30 -10.26
N PRO A 146 29.57 14.15 -10.85
CA PRO A 146 29.71 15.54 -10.44
C PRO A 146 28.41 16.30 -10.62
N ILE A 147 28.14 17.24 -9.71
CA ILE A 147 27.02 18.16 -9.86
C ILE A 147 27.46 19.32 -10.74
N SER A 148 26.81 19.47 -11.91
CA SER A 148 27.05 20.59 -12.83
C SER A 148 26.37 21.83 -12.29
N THR A 149 27.10 22.94 -12.23
CA THR A 149 26.59 24.25 -11.86
C THR A 149 26.92 25.27 -12.96
N ASP A 150 26.23 26.42 -12.99
CA ASP A 150 26.51 27.49 -13.95
C ASP A 150 27.96 28.03 -13.83
N SER A 151 28.61 27.83 -12.70
CA SER A 151 29.97 28.29 -12.39
C SER A 151 31.05 27.22 -12.56
N GLY A 152 30.67 25.99 -12.95
CA GLY A 152 31.57 24.86 -13.09
C GLY A 152 30.95 23.55 -12.57
N SER A 153 31.80 22.56 -12.26
CA SER A 153 31.35 21.31 -11.66
C SER A 153 31.84 21.17 -10.23
N VAL A 154 30.95 20.71 -9.35
CA VAL A 154 31.29 20.34 -7.97
C VAL A 154 31.67 18.88 -7.94
N THR A 155 32.73 18.53 -7.20
CA THR A 155 33.18 17.14 -7.03
C THR A 155 31.99 16.25 -6.59
N ALA A 156 31.87 15.09 -7.23
CA ALA A 156 30.83 14.12 -6.91
C ALA A 156 30.86 13.76 -5.41
N PRO A 157 29.70 13.65 -4.74
CA PRO A 157 29.63 13.30 -3.32
C PRO A 157 30.39 12.02 -2.96
N PHE A 158 30.27 10.97 -3.75
CA PHE A 158 31.01 9.72 -3.55
C PHE A 158 32.54 9.93 -3.66
N VAL A 159 32.99 10.66 -4.67
CA VAL A 159 34.43 10.96 -4.84
C VAL A 159 34.94 11.79 -3.67
N ARG A 160 34.13 12.74 -3.18
CA ARG A 160 34.46 13.55 -2.01
C ARG A 160 34.58 12.71 -0.74
N PHE A 161 33.66 11.77 -0.53
CA PHE A 161 33.74 10.80 0.56
C PHE A 161 35.05 10.01 0.53
N GLN A 162 35.40 9.44 -0.61
CA GLN A 162 36.64 8.67 -0.78
C GLN A 162 37.89 9.51 -0.51
N GLN A 163 37.92 10.75 -0.97
CA GLN A 163 39.02 11.67 -0.69
C GLN A 163 39.17 11.95 0.80
N LEU A 164 38.08 12.21 1.51
CA LEU A 164 38.07 12.46 2.94
C LEU A 164 38.50 11.21 3.72
N LYS A 165 37.96 10.04 3.35
CA LYS A 165 38.33 8.77 3.96
C LYS A 165 39.83 8.53 3.87
N ALA A 166 40.43 8.69 2.68
CA ALA A 166 41.87 8.54 2.50
C ALA A 166 42.68 9.52 3.36
N ALA A 167 42.25 10.81 3.36
CA ALA A 167 42.93 11.85 4.14
C ALA A 167 42.83 11.63 5.66
N VAL A 168 41.71 11.11 6.16
CA VAL A 168 41.52 10.77 7.58
C VAL A 168 42.44 9.60 7.98
N LEU A 169 42.52 8.55 7.15
CA LEU A 169 43.36 7.41 7.44
C LEU A 169 44.86 7.81 7.47
N ASP A 170 45.30 8.66 6.54
CA ASP A 170 46.66 9.18 6.52
C ASP A 170 46.96 9.98 7.83
N LYS A 171 46.03 10.85 8.26
CA LYS A 171 46.20 11.64 9.50
C LYS A 171 46.23 10.79 10.76
N LEU A 172 45.42 9.76 10.84
CA LEU A 172 45.44 8.82 11.95
C LEU A 172 46.75 8.00 11.98
N ALA A 173 47.27 7.56 10.84
CA ALA A 173 48.54 6.85 10.75
C ALA A 173 49.72 7.76 11.16
N GLU A 174 49.72 9.04 10.75
CA GLU A 174 50.72 10.03 11.19
C GLU A 174 50.67 10.22 12.72
N ALA A 175 49.49 10.28 13.32
CA ALA A 175 49.33 10.45 14.77
C ALA A 175 49.84 9.22 15.54
N GLU A 176 49.53 8.02 15.08
CA GLU A 176 50.03 6.76 15.64
C GLU A 176 51.56 6.65 15.58
N ALA A 177 52.17 7.04 14.42
CA ALA A 177 53.61 7.01 14.25
C ALA A 177 54.31 8.00 15.21
N ASN A 178 53.76 9.17 15.44
CA ASN A 178 54.31 10.16 16.36
C ASN A 178 54.22 9.71 17.81
N THR A 179 53.13 9.02 18.21
CA THR A 179 53.00 8.49 19.60
C THR A 179 53.90 7.28 19.85
N ALA A 180 54.32 6.56 18.83
CA ALA A 180 55.25 5.41 18.92
C ALA A 180 56.73 5.85 19.00
N ALA A 181 57.04 7.09 18.62
CA ALA A 181 58.38 7.65 18.59
C ALA A 181 58.79 8.43 19.90
N GLU A 182 57.82 8.63 20.79
CA GLU A 182 58.08 9.17 22.15
C GLU A 182 58.23 8.05 23.17
#